data_abf170c762a9524db2e3e79046463fb9
#
_entry.id   abf170c762a9524db2e3e79046463fb9
#
_cell.length_a   1.000
_cell.length_b   1.000
_cell.length_c   1.000
_cell.angle_alpha   90.00
_cell.angle_beta   90.00
_cell.angle_gamma   90.00
#
_symmetry.space_group_name_H-M   'P 1'
#
loop_
_entity.id
_entity.type
_entity.pdbx_description
1 polymer ?
#
loop_
_entity_poly.entity_id
_entity_poly.type
_entity_poly.pdbx_seq_one_letter_code
_entity_poly.pdbx_strand_id
1 'polypeptide(L)'
;LSIRRIQQMCRDGGFDGAFKEGKSWLIPDDVLEYSFDSKRLLPVGLSDFKRACNSYYYVDKTLFIRDFLDSAPLVSLITRPRRFGKTLNMDMLRVFFEKTNEDTSIYFKDKKIWNCGERYTKHQGQYPVIYLTFKDVKCLSWQDTIIKIKQLIRSEFIRHIELATSSKINEYDREEYKIFANGEFNEVECQNGLQLLSLLLHKHYEKKCIVIIDEYDVPIQQGHQSDFYPEIINFMRNFFSGGFKDNPHLEYGFLTGILKVAKESIFSGMNNLKCYSILDETYSEYFGFTQDEVKDMLAYYGRSDKYNEICKWYDGYKFGDYEIFNPWSVINYLSDKCFPKAFWQLTGSNDIIKEVLPSASNEV
;
A
#
# COMPACT_ATOMS: atom_id res chain seq x y z
N LEU A 1 27.33 -9.05 2.93
CA LEU A 1 28.48 -8.91 2.02
C LEU A 1 29.04 -10.30 1.70
N SER A 2 29.42 -10.58 0.42
CA SER A 2 30.10 -11.84 0.11
C SER A 2 31.52 -11.85 0.70
N ILE A 3 32.03 -13.05 1.08
CA ILE A 3 33.39 -13.21 1.60
C ILE A 3 34.43 -12.56 0.67
N ARG A 4 34.24 -12.68 -0.64
CA ARG A 4 35.11 -12.07 -1.66
C ARG A 4 35.16 -10.54 -1.57
N ARG A 5 34.04 -9.89 -1.26
CA ARG A 5 33.93 -8.43 -1.13
C ARG A 5 34.57 -7.94 0.17
N ILE A 6 34.40 -8.69 1.26
CA ILE A 6 35.07 -8.38 2.55
C ILE A 6 36.59 -8.48 2.39
N GLN A 7 37.09 -9.53 1.75
CA GLN A 7 38.52 -9.71 1.48
C GLN A 7 39.09 -8.62 0.57
N GLN A 8 38.30 -8.10 -0.39
CA GLN A 8 38.73 -6.99 -1.23
C GLN A 8 38.81 -5.70 -0.42
N MET A 9 37.81 -5.42 0.41
CA MET A 9 37.81 -4.24 1.29
C MET A 9 39.01 -4.24 2.27
N CYS A 10 39.37 -5.42 2.83
CA CYS A 10 40.56 -5.53 3.67
C CYS A 10 41.85 -5.22 2.89
N ARG A 11 41.95 -5.62 1.62
CA ARG A 11 43.12 -5.33 0.75
C ARG A 11 43.22 -3.84 0.41
N ASP A 12 42.09 -3.20 0.23
CA ASP A 12 42.00 -1.82 -0.18
C ASP A 12 42.07 -0.80 1.01
N GLY A 13 42.35 -1.31 2.23
CA GLY A 13 42.43 -0.50 3.45
C GLY A 13 41.08 -0.02 3.95
N GLY A 14 39.98 -0.65 3.55
CA GLY A 14 38.63 -0.29 3.92
C GLY A 14 38.24 -0.63 5.38
N PHE A 15 39.13 -1.31 6.11
CA PHE A 15 39.00 -1.57 7.56
C PHE A 15 40.27 -1.14 8.25
N ASP A 16 40.18 -0.11 9.09
CA ASP A 16 41.31 0.39 9.86
C ASP A 16 41.80 -0.68 10.85
N GLY A 17 43.10 -0.90 10.97
CA GLY A 17 43.67 -1.93 11.83
C GLY A 17 43.48 -3.37 11.36
N ALA A 18 42.87 -3.65 10.21
CA ALA A 18 42.79 -5.00 9.68
C ALA A 18 44.16 -5.50 9.20
N PHE A 19 44.55 -6.69 9.63
CA PHE A 19 45.80 -7.31 9.24
C PHE A 19 45.62 -8.75 8.78
N LYS A 20 46.57 -9.25 8.01
CA LYS A 20 46.51 -10.58 7.44
C LYS A 20 47.35 -11.56 8.29
N GLU A 21 46.73 -12.61 8.77
CA GLU A 21 47.41 -13.70 9.45
C GLU A 21 47.25 -15.01 8.64
N GLY A 22 48.33 -15.47 8.03
CA GLY A 22 48.32 -16.63 7.15
C GLY A 22 47.41 -16.42 5.93
N LYS A 23 46.35 -17.24 5.79
CA LYS A 23 45.35 -17.14 4.71
C LYS A 23 44.10 -16.30 5.11
N SER A 24 43.99 -15.89 6.39
CA SER A 24 42.85 -15.21 6.94
C SER A 24 43.11 -13.71 7.17
N TRP A 25 42.07 -12.87 7.05
CA TRP A 25 42.09 -11.49 7.50
C TRP A 25 41.49 -11.43 8.90
N LEU A 26 42.19 -10.78 9.81
CA LEU A 26 41.70 -10.42 11.13
C LEU A 26 41.33 -8.95 11.13
N ILE A 27 40.10 -8.65 11.52
CA ILE A 27 39.55 -7.31 11.60
C ILE A 27 39.21 -7.07 13.09
N PRO A 28 39.72 -6.00 13.71
CA PRO A 28 39.40 -5.68 15.11
C PRO A 28 37.89 -5.54 15.31
N ASP A 29 37.38 -6.03 16.44
CA ASP A 29 35.93 -6.04 16.73
C ASP A 29 35.34 -4.63 16.79
N ASP A 30 36.10 -3.66 17.32
CA ASP A 30 35.73 -2.25 17.35
C ASP A 30 35.60 -1.61 15.96
N VAL A 31 36.39 -2.08 15.00
CA VAL A 31 36.32 -1.64 13.60
C VAL A 31 35.15 -2.30 12.87
N LEU A 32 34.79 -3.52 13.26
CA LEU A 32 33.59 -4.20 12.77
C LEU A 32 32.32 -3.48 13.22
N GLU A 33 32.25 -3.00 14.45
CA GLU A 33 31.14 -2.16 14.92
C GLU A 33 31.05 -0.83 14.18
N TYR A 34 32.16 -0.18 13.86
CA TYR A 34 32.19 1.09 13.13
C TYR A 34 31.99 0.95 11.61
N SER A 35 32.39 -0.15 11.00
CA SER A 35 32.29 -0.35 9.55
C SER A 35 30.97 -0.96 9.08
N PHE A 36 30.14 -1.47 9.99
CA PHE A 36 28.83 -2.04 9.73
C PHE A 36 27.66 -1.06 9.97
N ASP A 37 27.92 0.21 10.20
CA ASP A 37 26.91 1.25 10.09
C ASP A 37 26.62 1.54 8.60
N SER A 38 26.29 0.46 7.87
CA SER A 38 25.78 0.55 6.50
C SER A 38 24.37 1.13 6.61
N LYS A 39 24.27 2.44 6.35
CA LYS A 39 22.99 3.14 6.26
C LYS A 39 22.01 2.29 5.49
N ARG A 40 20.79 2.14 6.00
CA ARG A 40 19.73 1.39 5.33
C ARG A 40 19.54 1.92 3.91
N LEU A 41 19.20 1.05 2.98
CA LEU A 41 18.95 1.43 1.60
C LEU A 41 17.71 2.34 1.49
N LEU A 42 17.70 3.21 0.50
CA LEU A 42 16.52 4.02 0.19
C LEU A 42 15.46 3.17 -0.51
N PRO A 43 14.17 3.24 -0.09
CA PRO A 43 13.09 2.37 -0.59
C PRO A 43 12.51 2.86 -1.93
N VAL A 44 13.33 2.92 -2.99
CA VAL A 44 12.87 3.38 -4.30
C VAL A 44 11.88 2.38 -4.89
N GLY A 45 10.62 2.78 -5.09
CA GLY A 45 9.58 1.97 -5.72
C GLY A 45 9.12 0.77 -4.90
N LEU A 46 9.40 0.73 -3.61
CA LEU A 46 9.03 -0.37 -2.72
C LEU A 46 7.58 -0.25 -2.25
N SER A 47 6.83 -1.36 -2.33
CA SER A 47 5.44 -1.47 -1.88
C SER A 47 5.22 -2.57 -0.84
N ASP A 48 6.24 -3.35 -0.50
CA ASP A 48 6.22 -4.42 0.49
C ASP A 48 6.67 -3.87 1.85
N PHE A 49 5.76 -3.86 2.83
CA PHE A 49 6.02 -3.30 4.16
C PHE A 49 7.03 -4.12 4.96
N LYS A 50 6.96 -5.45 4.91
CA LYS A 50 7.90 -6.32 5.63
C LYS A 50 9.33 -6.08 5.14
N ARG A 51 9.48 -6.00 3.82
CA ARG A 51 10.77 -5.71 3.18
C ARG A 51 11.25 -4.29 3.50
N ALA A 52 10.33 -3.31 3.55
CA ALA A 52 10.64 -1.93 3.96
C ALA A 52 11.24 -1.89 5.37
N CYS A 53 10.61 -2.57 6.33
CA CYS A 53 11.08 -2.63 7.71
C CYS A 53 12.44 -3.32 7.88
N ASN A 54 12.66 -4.41 7.13
CA ASN A 54 13.87 -5.23 7.31
C ASN A 54 15.12 -4.63 6.66
N SER A 55 14.99 -4.02 5.47
CA SER A 55 16.15 -3.75 4.62
C SER A 55 16.32 -2.28 4.23
N TYR A 56 15.31 -1.45 4.47
CA TYR A 56 15.28 -0.09 3.96
C TYR A 56 15.05 0.94 5.07
N TYR A 57 15.36 2.20 4.78
CA TYR A 57 14.99 3.32 5.63
C TYR A 57 13.47 3.54 5.49
N TYR A 58 12.72 3.06 6.47
CA TYR A 58 11.28 3.21 6.52
C TYR A 58 10.90 4.43 7.37
N VAL A 59 10.19 5.38 6.77
CA VAL A 59 9.56 6.49 7.51
C VAL A 59 8.31 5.95 8.19
N ASP A 60 8.31 5.95 9.51
CA ASP A 60 7.28 5.30 10.32
C ASP A 60 5.92 6.01 10.23
N LYS A 61 5.00 5.40 9.49
CA LYS A 61 3.60 5.83 9.33
C LYS A 61 2.61 4.99 10.15
N THR A 62 3.09 4.16 11.08
CA THR A 62 2.23 3.23 11.81
C THR A 62 1.20 3.88 12.72
N LEU A 63 1.36 5.16 13.09
CA LEU A 63 0.32 5.92 13.80
C LEU A 63 -0.99 6.07 12.98
N PHE A 64 -0.95 5.87 11.67
CA PHE A 64 -2.15 5.75 10.84
C PHE A 64 -3.11 4.68 11.37
N ILE A 65 -2.58 3.57 11.89
CA ILE A 65 -3.38 2.49 12.50
C ILE A 65 -4.11 3.00 13.75
N ARG A 66 -3.41 3.77 14.61
CA ARG A 66 -4.00 4.37 15.80
C ARG A 66 -5.17 5.28 15.46
N ASP A 67 -4.93 6.25 14.60
CA ASP A 67 -5.92 7.27 14.26
C ASP A 67 -7.11 6.69 13.49
N PHE A 68 -6.85 5.63 12.71
CA PHE A 68 -7.91 4.84 12.10
C PHE A 68 -8.77 4.13 13.16
N LEU A 69 -8.15 3.42 14.11
CA LEU A 69 -8.88 2.69 15.16
C LEU A 69 -9.64 3.64 16.12
N ASP A 70 -9.15 4.86 16.32
CA ASP A 70 -9.83 5.87 17.14
C ASP A 70 -11.08 6.43 16.44
N SER A 71 -11.05 6.62 15.13
CA SER A 71 -12.18 7.11 14.34
C SER A 71 -13.11 5.99 13.85
N ALA A 72 -12.57 4.79 13.67
CA ALA A 72 -13.20 3.53 13.26
C ALA A 72 -14.34 3.68 12.21
N PRO A 73 -14.12 4.37 11.08
CA PRO A 73 -15.11 4.41 10.01
C PRO A 73 -15.26 3.02 9.40
N LEU A 74 -16.50 2.63 9.09
CA LEU A 74 -16.73 1.28 8.56
C LEU A 74 -16.04 1.08 7.21
N VAL A 75 -16.12 2.06 6.31
CA VAL A 75 -15.41 2.06 5.03
C VAL A 75 -14.71 3.39 4.79
N SER A 76 -13.41 3.35 4.52
CA SER A 76 -12.56 4.50 4.23
C SER A 76 -12.13 4.51 2.78
N LEU A 77 -12.43 5.57 2.05
CA LEU A 77 -11.87 5.86 0.74
C LEU A 77 -10.80 6.96 0.87
N ILE A 78 -9.56 6.63 0.56
CA ILE A 78 -8.43 7.55 0.67
C ILE A 78 -7.91 7.87 -0.72
N THR A 79 -8.06 9.12 -1.14
CA THR A 79 -7.56 9.57 -2.45
C THR A 79 -6.33 10.46 -2.28
N ARG A 80 -5.22 10.03 -2.90
CA ARG A 80 -3.93 10.75 -2.88
C ARG A 80 -3.27 10.65 -4.26
N PRO A 81 -2.47 11.61 -4.67
CA PRO A 81 -1.74 11.55 -5.93
C PRO A 81 -0.88 10.30 -6.04
N ARG A 82 -0.41 10.00 -7.24
CA ARG A 82 0.53 8.88 -7.47
C ARG A 82 1.81 9.08 -6.66
N ARG A 83 2.39 7.97 -6.13
CA ARG A 83 3.69 7.93 -5.43
C ARG A 83 3.73 8.61 -4.06
N PHE A 84 2.59 8.74 -3.42
CA PHE A 84 2.46 9.21 -2.03
C PHE A 84 2.36 8.07 -1.01
N GLY A 85 2.83 6.86 -1.32
CA GLY A 85 2.92 5.75 -0.37
C GLY A 85 1.60 5.00 -0.12
N LYS A 86 0.56 5.16 -0.96
CA LYS A 86 -0.74 4.46 -0.78
C LYS A 86 -0.59 2.96 -0.63
N THR A 87 0.00 2.30 -1.61
CA THR A 87 0.20 0.84 -1.63
C THR A 87 1.00 0.34 -0.43
N LEU A 88 2.07 1.06 -0.04
CA LEU A 88 2.89 0.69 1.12
C LEU A 88 2.08 0.78 2.42
N ASN A 89 1.25 1.81 2.58
CA ASN A 89 0.38 1.95 3.74
C ASN A 89 -0.74 0.89 3.76
N MET A 90 -1.29 0.52 2.61
CA MET A 90 -2.27 -0.56 2.53
C MET A 90 -1.65 -1.91 2.87
N ASP A 91 -0.43 -2.18 2.41
CA ASP A 91 0.31 -3.38 2.79
C ASP A 91 0.69 -3.38 4.28
N MET A 92 1.04 -2.22 4.85
CA MET A 92 1.24 -2.05 6.31
C MET A 92 -0.01 -2.42 7.09
N LEU A 93 -1.20 -1.93 6.68
CA LEU A 93 -2.47 -2.29 7.32
C LEU A 93 -2.74 -3.79 7.21
N ARG A 94 -2.52 -4.38 6.01
CA ARG A 94 -2.65 -5.82 5.81
C ARG A 94 -1.75 -6.59 6.76
N VAL A 95 -0.45 -6.29 6.80
CA VAL A 95 0.53 -6.97 7.67
C VAL A 95 0.20 -6.80 9.16
N PHE A 96 -0.38 -5.65 9.55
CA PHE A 96 -0.79 -5.41 10.92
C PHE A 96 -2.01 -6.24 11.33
N PHE A 97 -3.06 -6.20 10.52
CA PHE A 97 -4.34 -6.81 10.91
C PHE A 97 -4.42 -8.30 10.61
N GLU A 98 -3.75 -8.77 9.57
CA GLU A 98 -3.93 -10.11 9.01
C GLU A 98 -3.47 -11.20 9.97
N LYS A 99 -4.39 -12.13 10.25
CA LYS A 99 -4.11 -13.36 10.99
C LYS A 99 -3.37 -14.34 10.09
N THR A 100 -2.14 -14.63 10.42
CA THR A 100 -1.27 -15.56 9.68
C THR A 100 -0.58 -16.50 10.64
N ASN A 101 0.11 -17.53 10.12
CA ASN A 101 0.97 -18.42 10.91
C ASN A 101 2.33 -17.77 11.25
N GLU A 102 2.66 -16.64 10.63
CA GLU A 102 3.88 -15.86 10.90
C GLU A 102 3.62 -14.86 12.03
N ASP A 103 4.56 -14.68 12.95
CA ASP A 103 4.52 -13.59 13.93
C ASP A 103 4.88 -12.26 13.24
N THR A 104 3.88 -11.59 12.70
CA THR A 104 4.07 -10.30 12.05
C THR A 104 4.26 -9.13 13.04
N SER A 105 4.09 -9.35 14.35
CA SER A 105 4.33 -8.33 15.37
C SER A 105 5.76 -7.81 15.39
N ILE A 106 6.71 -8.62 14.94
CA ILE A 106 8.14 -8.25 14.83
C ILE A 106 8.38 -7.00 14.00
N TYR A 107 7.52 -6.72 13.01
CA TYR A 107 7.63 -5.53 12.15
C TYR A 107 7.09 -4.25 12.80
N PHE A 108 6.42 -4.36 13.96
CA PHE A 108 5.76 -3.25 14.64
C PHE A 108 6.33 -2.94 16.03
N LYS A 109 7.05 -3.88 16.66
CA LYS A 109 7.58 -3.74 18.04
C LYS A 109 8.50 -2.54 18.23
N ASP A 110 9.21 -2.12 17.20
CA ASP A 110 10.10 -0.96 17.18
C ASP A 110 9.43 0.31 16.60
N LYS A 111 8.13 0.26 16.26
CA LYS A 111 7.39 1.35 15.64
C LYS A 111 6.52 2.11 16.62
N LYS A 112 6.14 3.33 16.24
CA LYS A 112 5.36 4.26 17.07
C LYS A 112 4.04 3.64 17.56
N ILE A 113 3.36 2.83 16.73
CA ILE A 113 2.09 2.18 17.09
C ILE A 113 2.22 1.28 18.31
N TRP A 114 3.37 0.61 18.49
CA TRP A 114 3.56 -0.30 19.61
C TRP A 114 3.59 0.43 20.96
N ASN A 115 4.08 1.66 20.95
CA ASN A 115 4.14 2.52 22.14
C ASN A 115 2.79 3.16 22.50
N CYS A 116 1.76 3.01 21.64
CA CYS A 116 0.42 3.52 21.90
C CYS A 116 -0.39 2.65 22.89
N GLY A 117 0.10 1.46 23.22
CA GLY A 117 -0.47 0.57 24.25
C GLY A 117 -1.41 -0.50 23.71
N GLU A 118 -1.87 -1.34 24.65
CA GLU A 118 -2.62 -2.56 24.35
C GLU A 118 -3.95 -2.31 23.64
N ARG A 119 -4.56 -1.14 23.84
CA ARG A 119 -5.80 -0.75 23.13
C ARG A 119 -5.68 -0.94 21.61
N TYR A 120 -4.49 -0.70 21.06
CA TYR A 120 -4.22 -0.80 19.62
C TYR A 120 -3.51 -2.11 19.26
N THR A 121 -2.51 -2.52 20.03
CA THR A 121 -1.71 -3.71 19.71
C THR A 121 -2.50 -5.01 19.81
N LYS A 122 -3.60 -5.06 20.57
CA LYS A 122 -4.52 -6.21 20.62
C LYS A 122 -5.18 -6.53 19.26
N HIS A 123 -5.19 -5.60 18.32
CA HIS A 123 -5.74 -5.80 16.98
C HIS A 123 -4.73 -6.45 16.02
N GLN A 124 -3.45 -6.50 16.39
CA GLN A 124 -2.39 -7.04 15.54
C GLN A 124 -2.57 -8.54 15.34
N GLY A 125 -2.59 -8.98 14.08
CA GLY A 125 -2.72 -10.38 13.71
C GLY A 125 -4.08 -11.04 14.05
N GLN A 126 -5.16 -10.26 14.15
CA GLN A 126 -6.44 -10.78 14.66
C GLN A 126 -7.53 -10.96 13.62
N TYR A 127 -7.36 -10.49 12.40
CA TYR A 127 -8.46 -10.44 11.42
C TYR A 127 -8.14 -11.23 10.16
N PRO A 128 -9.13 -11.93 9.54
CA PRO A 128 -8.99 -12.31 8.15
C PRO A 128 -8.98 -11.04 7.28
N VAL A 129 -8.07 -10.98 6.31
CA VAL A 129 -7.90 -9.81 5.44
C VAL A 129 -8.05 -10.22 3.99
N ILE A 130 -8.95 -9.58 3.26
CA ILE A 130 -9.07 -9.65 1.80
C ILE A 130 -8.27 -8.48 1.22
N TYR A 131 -7.29 -8.77 0.35
CA TYR A 131 -6.41 -7.75 -0.23
C TYR A 131 -6.40 -7.83 -1.75
N LEU A 132 -6.95 -6.82 -2.41
CA LEU A 132 -6.98 -6.71 -3.86
C LEU A 132 -6.26 -5.45 -4.33
N THR A 133 -5.50 -5.55 -5.43
CA THR A 133 -4.94 -4.38 -6.11
C THR A 133 -5.29 -4.40 -7.59
N PHE A 134 -5.91 -3.33 -8.06
CA PHE A 134 -6.31 -3.18 -9.46
C PHE A 134 -5.22 -2.53 -10.33
N LYS A 135 -4.01 -2.34 -9.82
CA LYS A 135 -2.90 -1.63 -10.49
C LYS A 135 -2.60 -2.12 -11.91
N ASP A 136 -2.78 -3.42 -12.17
CA ASP A 136 -2.46 -4.07 -13.43
C ASP A 136 -3.71 -4.33 -14.31
N VAL A 137 -4.88 -3.88 -13.89
CA VAL A 137 -6.13 -3.98 -14.66
C VAL A 137 -6.22 -2.79 -15.62
N LYS A 138 -5.39 -2.83 -16.66
CA LYS A 138 -5.26 -1.79 -17.70
C LYS A 138 -5.42 -2.43 -19.06
N CYS A 139 -6.66 -2.71 -19.46
CA CYS A 139 -6.99 -3.35 -20.72
C CYS A 139 -7.71 -2.37 -21.65
N LEU A 140 -7.62 -2.63 -22.96
CA LEU A 140 -8.25 -1.80 -23.98
C LEU A 140 -9.68 -2.24 -24.32
N SER A 141 -10.14 -3.36 -23.75
CA SER A 141 -11.50 -3.88 -23.97
C SER A 141 -12.12 -4.32 -22.64
N TRP A 142 -13.47 -4.31 -22.58
CA TRP A 142 -14.21 -4.86 -21.44
C TRP A 142 -13.93 -6.35 -21.26
N GLN A 143 -13.87 -7.12 -22.35
CA GLN A 143 -13.63 -8.56 -22.31
C GLN A 143 -12.31 -8.91 -21.64
N ASP A 144 -11.23 -8.21 -21.98
CA ASP A 144 -9.93 -8.44 -21.34
C ASP A 144 -9.91 -7.95 -19.89
N THR A 145 -10.62 -6.84 -19.61
CA THR A 145 -10.73 -6.26 -18.28
C THR A 145 -11.40 -7.24 -17.31
N ILE A 146 -12.55 -7.82 -17.69
CA ILE A 146 -13.27 -8.76 -16.82
C ILE A 146 -12.49 -10.06 -16.61
N ILE A 147 -11.75 -10.53 -17.62
CA ILE A 147 -10.85 -11.69 -17.46
C ILE A 147 -9.80 -11.40 -16.41
N LYS A 148 -9.14 -10.24 -16.42
CA LYS A 148 -8.16 -9.87 -15.42
C LYS A 148 -8.78 -9.70 -14.02
N ILE A 149 -9.95 -9.11 -13.92
CA ILE A 149 -10.68 -8.99 -12.65
C ILE A 149 -11.00 -10.39 -12.08
N LYS A 150 -11.51 -11.30 -12.92
CA LYS A 150 -11.75 -12.69 -12.52
C LYS A 150 -10.48 -13.38 -12.04
N GLN A 151 -9.36 -13.20 -12.73
CA GLN A 151 -8.06 -13.74 -12.29
C GLN A 151 -7.61 -13.17 -10.95
N LEU A 152 -7.81 -11.87 -10.71
CA LEU A 152 -7.48 -11.22 -9.44
C LEU A 152 -8.31 -11.81 -8.29
N ILE A 153 -9.63 -11.93 -8.48
CA ILE A 153 -10.53 -12.51 -7.48
C ILE A 153 -10.19 -13.98 -7.22
N ARG A 154 -9.99 -14.78 -8.28
CA ARG A 154 -9.55 -16.16 -8.16
C ARG A 154 -8.27 -16.28 -7.34
N SER A 155 -7.27 -15.45 -7.61
CA SER A 155 -6.01 -15.47 -6.87
C SER A 155 -6.21 -15.18 -5.39
N GLU A 156 -7.16 -14.31 -5.04
CA GLU A 156 -7.48 -14.00 -3.65
C GLU A 156 -8.19 -15.18 -2.97
N PHE A 157 -9.09 -15.89 -3.66
CA PHE A 157 -9.66 -17.15 -3.13
C PHE A 157 -8.59 -18.21 -2.89
N ILE A 158 -7.64 -18.37 -3.83
CA ILE A 158 -6.51 -19.30 -3.68
C ILE A 158 -5.60 -18.91 -2.51
N ARG A 159 -5.41 -17.62 -2.26
CA ARG A 159 -4.63 -17.14 -1.11
C ARG A 159 -5.19 -17.62 0.22
N HIS A 160 -6.49 -17.85 0.28
CA HIS A 160 -7.22 -18.41 1.43
C HIS A 160 -7.49 -19.91 1.26
N ILE A 161 -6.45 -20.68 0.93
CA ILE A 161 -6.56 -22.13 0.67
C ILE A 161 -7.05 -22.92 1.89
N GLU A 162 -6.89 -22.38 3.09
CA GLU A 162 -7.40 -22.97 4.33
C GLU A 162 -8.91 -23.19 4.33
N LEU A 163 -9.66 -22.44 3.52
CA LEU A 163 -11.09 -22.61 3.36
C LEU A 163 -11.45 -23.95 2.70
N ALA A 164 -10.59 -24.48 1.83
CA ALA A 164 -10.83 -25.75 1.12
C ALA A 164 -11.04 -26.93 2.08
N THR A 165 -10.39 -26.89 3.24
CA THR A 165 -10.41 -27.97 4.25
C THR A 165 -11.01 -27.55 5.58
N SER A 166 -11.62 -26.37 5.66
CA SER A 166 -12.21 -25.83 6.89
C SER A 166 -13.36 -26.71 7.38
N SER A 167 -13.31 -27.11 8.64
CA SER A 167 -14.43 -27.81 9.30
C SER A 167 -15.56 -26.88 9.75
N LYS A 168 -15.36 -25.55 9.69
CA LYS A 168 -16.31 -24.54 10.15
C LYS A 168 -17.26 -24.05 9.08
N ILE A 169 -16.97 -24.36 7.81
CA ILE A 169 -17.86 -24.07 6.68
C ILE A 169 -18.57 -25.36 6.25
N ASN A 170 -19.83 -25.22 5.83
CA ASN A 170 -20.61 -26.35 5.37
C ASN A 170 -20.21 -26.79 3.94
N GLU A 171 -20.82 -27.85 3.44
CA GLU A 171 -20.47 -28.39 2.13
C GLU A 171 -20.85 -27.45 0.98
N TYR A 172 -21.98 -26.75 1.05
CA TYR A 172 -22.40 -25.77 0.04
C TYR A 172 -21.39 -24.62 -0.05
N ASP A 173 -20.99 -24.05 1.07
CA ASP A 173 -19.99 -23.00 1.15
C ASP A 173 -18.65 -23.46 0.55
N ARG A 174 -18.28 -24.73 0.75
CA ARG A 174 -17.05 -25.30 0.23
C ARG A 174 -17.11 -25.51 -1.28
N GLU A 175 -18.26 -25.88 -1.82
CA GLU A 175 -18.46 -25.98 -3.27
C GLU A 175 -18.39 -24.59 -3.91
N GLU A 176 -19.04 -23.58 -3.33
CA GLU A 176 -18.92 -22.19 -3.81
C GLU A 176 -17.45 -21.69 -3.78
N TYR A 177 -16.71 -21.99 -2.71
CA TYR A 177 -15.27 -21.69 -2.65
C TYR A 177 -14.53 -22.33 -3.81
N LYS A 178 -14.77 -23.62 -4.10
CA LYS A 178 -14.09 -24.34 -5.19
C LYS A 178 -14.38 -23.73 -6.57
N ILE A 179 -15.62 -23.33 -6.84
CA ILE A 179 -16.01 -22.66 -8.08
C ILE A 179 -15.15 -21.41 -8.29
N PHE A 180 -14.98 -20.58 -7.26
CA PHE A 180 -14.15 -19.39 -7.32
C PHE A 180 -12.65 -19.70 -7.42
N ALA A 181 -12.16 -20.64 -6.63
CA ALA A 181 -10.76 -21.05 -6.65
C ALA A 181 -10.34 -21.69 -7.99
N ASN A 182 -11.27 -22.40 -8.66
CA ASN A 182 -11.06 -22.95 -10.00
C ASN A 182 -11.20 -21.90 -11.11
N GLY A 183 -11.91 -20.80 -10.86
CA GLY A 183 -12.20 -19.78 -11.87
C GLY A 183 -13.41 -20.10 -12.75
N GLU A 184 -14.29 -20.97 -12.27
CA GLU A 184 -15.48 -21.50 -12.99
C GLU A 184 -16.73 -20.61 -12.83
N PHE A 185 -16.58 -19.40 -12.29
CA PHE A 185 -17.64 -18.43 -12.09
C PHE A 185 -17.80 -17.48 -13.29
N ASN A 186 -19.02 -17.02 -13.55
CA ASN A 186 -19.33 -16.06 -14.58
C ASN A 186 -19.14 -14.60 -14.11
N GLU A 187 -19.46 -13.60 -14.97
CA GLU A 187 -19.30 -12.18 -14.65
C GLU A 187 -20.23 -11.71 -13.52
N VAL A 188 -21.48 -12.20 -13.50
CA VAL A 188 -22.46 -11.83 -12.48
C VAL A 188 -22.08 -12.41 -11.11
N GLU A 189 -21.64 -13.65 -11.08
CA GLU A 189 -21.12 -14.29 -9.87
C GLU A 189 -19.87 -13.56 -9.35
N CYS A 190 -18.99 -13.11 -10.26
CA CYS A 190 -17.79 -12.35 -9.94
C CYS A 190 -18.10 -11.08 -9.13
N GLN A 191 -19.23 -10.40 -9.38
CA GLN A 191 -19.67 -9.23 -8.63
C GLN A 191 -19.94 -9.55 -7.14
N ASN A 192 -20.29 -10.80 -6.82
CA ASN A 192 -20.56 -11.24 -5.45
C ASN A 192 -19.31 -11.79 -4.74
N GLY A 193 -18.16 -11.85 -5.42
CA GLY A 193 -16.95 -12.51 -4.92
C GLY A 193 -16.44 -11.94 -3.59
N LEU A 194 -16.49 -10.62 -3.37
CA LEU A 194 -16.11 -10.02 -2.09
C LEU A 194 -17.04 -10.44 -0.96
N GLN A 195 -18.36 -10.44 -1.21
CA GLN A 195 -19.34 -10.82 -0.21
C GLN A 195 -19.19 -12.29 0.18
N LEU A 196 -19.06 -13.16 -0.81
CA LEU A 196 -18.86 -14.59 -0.59
C LEU A 196 -17.57 -14.85 0.19
N LEU A 197 -16.44 -14.30 -0.22
CA LEU A 197 -15.17 -14.54 0.45
C LEU A 197 -15.19 -14.02 1.89
N SER A 198 -15.80 -12.85 2.16
CA SER A 198 -15.95 -12.33 3.52
C SER A 198 -16.86 -13.20 4.39
N LEU A 199 -17.93 -13.77 3.83
CA LEU A 199 -18.78 -14.77 4.52
C LEU A 199 -17.97 -16.01 4.93
N LEU A 200 -17.24 -16.60 3.97
CA LEU A 200 -16.47 -17.83 4.20
C LEU A 200 -15.37 -17.65 5.24
N LEU A 201 -14.65 -16.54 5.14
CA LEU A 201 -13.60 -16.17 6.09
C LEU A 201 -14.17 -15.89 7.48
N HIS A 202 -15.30 -15.16 7.55
CA HIS A 202 -15.97 -14.92 8.84
C HIS A 202 -16.41 -16.23 9.52
N LYS A 203 -16.96 -17.19 8.77
CA LYS A 203 -17.30 -18.52 9.31
C LYS A 203 -16.06 -19.27 9.77
N HIS A 204 -14.98 -19.25 8.99
CA HIS A 204 -13.74 -19.98 9.30
C HIS A 204 -13.03 -19.41 10.53
N TYR A 205 -12.83 -18.10 10.58
CA TYR A 205 -12.08 -17.45 11.66
C TYR A 205 -12.93 -17.02 12.85
N GLU A 206 -14.28 -17.08 12.74
CA GLU A 206 -15.23 -16.54 13.73
C GLU A 206 -14.98 -15.06 14.04
N LYS A 207 -14.46 -14.36 13.04
CA LYS A 207 -14.07 -12.95 13.10
C LYS A 207 -14.41 -12.27 11.78
N LYS A 208 -15.04 -11.09 11.84
CA LYS A 208 -15.34 -10.30 10.64
C LYS A 208 -14.08 -9.93 9.88
N CYS A 209 -14.21 -9.74 8.56
CA CYS A 209 -13.10 -9.49 7.66
C CYS A 209 -12.74 -8.01 7.57
N ILE A 210 -11.48 -7.73 7.31
CA ILE A 210 -11.04 -6.45 6.79
C ILE A 210 -10.84 -6.59 5.29
N VAL A 211 -11.42 -5.66 4.50
CA VAL A 211 -11.28 -5.65 3.04
C VAL A 211 -10.45 -4.44 2.64
N ILE A 212 -9.33 -4.68 1.96
CA ILE A 212 -8.40 -3.65 1.48
C ILE A 212 -8.34 -3.72 -0.04
N ILE A 213 -8.68 -2.61 -0.70
CA ILE A 213 -8.64 -2.48 -2.17
C ILE A 213 -7.74 -1.31 -2.56
N ASP A 214 -6.62 -1.62 -3.20
CA ASP A 214 -5.68 -0.62 -3.69
C ASP A 214 -5.90 -0.31 -5.17
N GLU A 215 -5.75 0.96 -5.54
CA GLU A 215 -5.90 1.50 -6.90
C GLU A 215 -7.25 1.13 -7.56
N TYR A 216 -8.37 1.28 -6.79
CA TYR A 216 -9.72 0.92 -7.24
C TYR A 216 -10.16 1.64 -8.53
N ASP A 217 -9.62 2.82 -8.79
CA ASP A 217 -9.99 3.70 -9.89
C ASP A 217 -9.24 3.40 -11.20
N VAL A 218 -8.22 2.56 -11.19
CA VAL A 218 -7.42 2.23 -12.39
C VAL A 218 -8.27 1.62 -13.51
N PRO A 219 -9.07 0.56 -13.30
CA PRO A 219 -9.90 0.00 -14.36
C PRO A 219 -11.00 0.96 -14.83
N ILE A 220 -11.44 1.87 -13.95
CA ILE A 220 -12.44 2.88 -14.29
C ILE A 220 -11.85 3.96 -15.20
N GLN A 221 -10.64 4.44 -14.87
CA GLN A 221 -9.90 5.36 -15.73
C GLN A 221 -9.66 4.76 -17.10
N GLN A 222 -9.28 3.47 -17.14
CA GLN A 222 -9.07 2.75 -18.39
C GLN A 222 -10.36 2.59 -19.19
N GLY A 223 -11.47 2.30 -18.52
CA GLY A 223 -12.79 2.19 -19.18
C GLY A 223 -13.23 3.50 -19.81
N HIS A 224 -12.93 4.64 -19.18
CA HIS A 224 -13.20 5.97 -19.76
C HIS A 224 -12.36 6.23 -21.00
N GLN A 225 -11.08 5.79 -21.02
CA GLN A 225 -10.17 5.98 -22.15
C GLN A 225 -10.42 5.01 -23.33
N SER A 226 -11.13 3.90 -23.10
CA SER A 226 -11.25 2.79 -24.05
C SER A 226 -12.71 2.39 -24.33
N ASP A 227 -13.65 3.32 -24.13
CA ASP A 227 -15.07 3.22 -24.51
C ASP A 227 -15.88 2.07 -23.86
N PHE A 228 -15.45 1.56 -22.68
CA PHE A 228 -16.21 0.58 -21.89
C PHE A 228 -16.56 1.09 -20.46
N TYR A 229 -16.70 2.41 -20.35
CA TYR A 229 -17.01 3.05 -19.06
C TYR A 229 -18.34 2.59 -18.43
N PRO A 230 -19.45 2.41 -19.20
CA PRO A 230 -20.70 1.93 -18.63
C PRO A 230 -20.58 0.53 -18.01
N GLU A 231 -19.86 -0.39 -18.66
CA GLU A 231 -19.67 -1.76 -18.22
C GLU A 231 -18.87 -1.81 -16.93
N ILE A 232 -17.73 -1.11 -16.88
CA ILE A 232 -16.89 -1.10 -15.67
C ILE A 232 -17.58 -0.42 -14.50
N ILE A 233 -18.32 0.67 -14.70
CA ILE A 233 -19.09 1.34 -13.64
C ILE A 233 -20.16 0.42 -13.09
N ASN A 234 -20.91 -0.26 -13.94
CA ASN A 234 -21.93 -1.21 -13.51
C ASN A 234 -21.34 -2.38 -12.71
N PHE A 235 -20.24 -2.95 -13.22
CA PHE A 235 -19.53 -4.01 -12.50
C PHE A 235 -19.03 -3.54 -11.14
N MET A 236 -18.29 -2.44 -11.07
CA MET A 236 -17.67 -1.95 -9.82
C MET A 236 -18.72 -1.52 -8.80
N ARG A 237 -19.86 -0.96 -9.24
CA ARG A 237 -20.98 -0.62 -8.37
C ARG A 237 -21.51 -1.85 -7.63
N ASN A 238 -21.78 -2.92 -8.35
CA ASN A 238 -22.32 -4.15 -7.79
C ASN A 238 -21.27 -4.84 -6.91
N PHE A 239 -20.03 -4.90 -7.36
CA PHE A 239 -18.90 -5.51 -6.65
C PHE A 239 -18.65 -4.83 -5.29
N PHE A 240 -18.63 -3.50 -5.26
CA PHE A 240 -18.44 -2.74 -4.01
C PHE A 240 -19.70 -2.74 -3.15
N SER A 241 -20.88 -2.72 -3.75
CA SER A 241 -22.12 -2.83 -2.99
C SER A 241 -22.17 -4.15 -2.23
N GLY A 242 -21.89 -5.28 -2.86
CA GLY A 242 -21.83 -6.59 -2.20
C GLY A 242 -20.75 -6.68 -1.13
N GLY A 243 -19.57 -6.09 -1.38
CA GLY A 243 -18.46 -6.14 -0.45
C GLY A 243 -18.60 -5.23 0.78
N PHE A 244 -19.21 -4.06 0.62
CA PHE A 244 -19.15 -3.01 1.64
C PHE A 244 -20.52 -2.54 2.18
N LYS A 245 -21.58 -2.58 1.33
CA LYS A 245 -22.90 -2.12 1.75
C LYS A 245 -23.63 -3.22 2.51
N ASP A 246 -24.03 -2.92 3.75
CA ASP A 246 -24.82 -3.83 4.57
C ASP A 246 -24.23 -5.25 4.68
N ASN A 247 -22.91 -5.41 4.50
CA ASN A 247 -22.21 -6.67 4.62
C ASN A 247 -21.98 -7.02 6.10
N PRO A 248 -22.70 -8.02 6.67
CA PRO A 248 -22.57 -8.36 8.08
C PRO A 248 -21.25 -9.01 8.45
N HIS A 249 -20.45 -9.40 7.45
CA HIS A 249 -19.15 -10.07 7.59
C HIS A 249 -17.97 -9.09 7.52
N LEU A 250 -18.24 -7.81 7.26
CA LEU A 250 -17.25 -6.75 7.20
C LEU A 250 -17.00 -6.15 8.58
N GLU A 251 -15.71 -6.05 8.98
CA GLU A 251 -15.27 -5.25 10.12
C GLU A 251 -14.88 -3.85 9.66
N TYR A 252 -13.96 -3.77 8.71
CA TYR A 252 -13.49 -2.52 8.12
C TYR A 252 -13.22 -2.67 6.62
N GLY A 253 -13.44 -1.59 5.88
CA GLY A 253 -13.09 -1.47 4.46
C GLY A 253 -12.12 -0.33 4.20
N PHE A 254 -11.09 -0.59 3.38
CA PHE A 254 -10.14 0.43 2.90
C PHE A 254 -10.10 0.40 1.38
N LEU A 255 -10.29 1.56 0.76
CA LEU A 255 -10.10 1.76 -0.67
C LEU A 255 -9.10 2.88 -0.89
N THR A 256 -8.19 2.70 -1.84
CA THR A 256 -7.29 3.77 -2.27
C THR A 256 -7.35 3.98 -3.77
N GLY A 257 -7.18 5.25 -4.17
CA GLY A 257 -7.12 5.66 -5.56
C GLY A 257 -6.48 7.04 -5.72
N ILE A 258 -6.47 7.54 -6.94
CA ILE A 258 -6.03 8.90 -7.25
C ILE A 258 -7.24 9.83 -7.28
N LEU A 259 -8.32 9.37 -7.88
CA LEU A 259 -9.53 10.13 -8.11
C LEU A 259 -10.64 9.69 -7.15
N LYS A 260 -11.43 10.64 -6.71
CA LYS A 260 -12.76 10.39 -6.16
C LYS A 260 -13.72 10.29 -7.35
N VAL A 261 -13.98 9.09 -7.83
CA VAL A 261 -15.03 8.88 -8.83
C VAL A 261 -16.35 9.32 -8.23
N ALA A 262 -17.16 10.03 -9.01
CA ALA A 262 -18.40 10.64 -8.52
C ALA A 262 -19.22 9.65 -7.68
N LYS A 263 -19.61 10.07 -6.46
CA LYS A 263 -20.30 9.21 -5.49
C LYS A 263 -21.57 8.58 -6.06
N GLU A 264 -22.18 9.26 -7.02
CA GLU A 264 -23.43 8.86 -7.69
C GLU A 264 -23.25 7.71 -8.70
N SER A 265 -22.02 7.41 -9.13
CA SER A 265 -21.79 6.35 -10.12
C SER A 265 -21.47 4.99 -9.50
N ILE A 266 -20.47 4.91 -8.60
CA ILE A 266 -19.98 3.63 -8.07
C ILE A 266 -20.42 3.41 -6.63
N PHE A 267 -20.40 4.47 -5.82
CA PHE A 267 -20.70 4.42 -4.39
C PHE A 267 -22.14 4.85 -4.07
N SER A 268 -23.02 4.80 -5.08
CA SER A 268 -24.43 5.13 -4.90
C SER A 268 -25.08 4.21 -3.85
N GLY A 269 -25.70 4.83 -2.85
CA GLY A 269 -26.35 4.11 -1.76
C GLY A 269 -25.43 3.57 -0.68
N MET A 270 -24.11 3.78 -0.74
CA MET A 270 -23.18 3.44 0.35
C MET A 270 -23.12 4.60 1.37
N ASN A 271 -23.95 4.54 2.41
CA ASN A 271 -24.00 5.55 3.46
C ASN A 271 -22.85 5.43 4.48
N ASN A 272 -22.19 4.28 4.50
CA ASN A 272 -21.11 3.93 5.42
C ASN A 272 -19.71 4.29 4.89
N LEU A 273 -19.60 4.89 3.70
CA LEU A 273 -18.35 5.31 3.08
C LEU A 273 -17.93 6.70 3.54
N LYS A 274 -16.77 6.82 4.17
CA LYS A 274 -16.11 8.08 4.48
C LYS A 274 -14.94 8.32 3.55
N CYS A 275 -14.98 9.47 2.84
CA CYS A 275 -13.93 9.82 1.88
C CYS A 275 -12.95 10.80 2.53
N TYR A 276 -11.65 10.58 2.25
CA TYR A 276 -10.53 11.39 2.71
C TYR A 276 -9.68 11.81 1.50
N SER A 277 -9.82 13.06 1.10
CA SER A 277 -9.07 13.65 -0.03
C SER A 277 -7.86 14.46 0.44
N ILE A 278 -7.17 15.09 -0.48
CA ILE A 278 -6.09 16.03 -0.16
C ILE A 278 -6.58 17.31 0.54
N LEU A 279 -7.89 17.57 0.52
CA LEU A 279 -8.49 18.75 1.17
C LEU A 279 -8.81 18.49 2.65
N ASP A 280 -8.78 17.22 3.08
CA ASP A 280 -9.11 16.84 4.45
C ASP A 280 -7.84 16.79 5.29
N GLU A 281 -7.91 17.25 6.55
CA GLU A 281 -6.79 17.15 7.50
C GLU A 281 -6.53 15.70 7.95
N THR A 282 -7.61 14.91 8.07
CA THR A 282 -7.54 13.54 8.56
C THR A 282 -6.67 12.69 7.64
N TYR A 283 -5.68 12.02 8.22
CA TYR A 283 -4.68 11.14 7.56
C TYR A 283 -3.72 11.84 6.59
N SER A 284 -3.68 13.18 6.57
CA SER A 284 -2.84 13.92 5.62
C SER A 284 -1.36 13.65 5.80
N GLU A 285 -0.86 13.54 7.03
CA GLU A 285 0.55 13.30 7.35
C GLU A 285 1.03 11.86 7.04
N TYR A 286 0.11 10.90 6.82
CA TYR A 286 0.48 9.50 6.58
C TYR A 286 0.80 9.21 5.11
N PHE A 287 0.37 10.07 4.21
CA PHE A 287 0.58 9.91 2.76
C PHE A 287 1.52 10.99 2.23
N GLY A 288 2.77 10.62 2.03
CA GLY A 288 3.87 11.53 1.71
C GLY A 288 4.83 11.71 2.88
N PHE A 289 5.75 12.66 2.79
CA PHE A 289 6.67 12.99 3.87
C PHE A 289 6.38 14.39 4.40
N THR A 290 6.33 14.52 5.72
CA THR A 290 6.27 15.82 6.40
C THR A 290 7.65 16.48 6.38
N GLN A 291 7.71 17.78 6.70
CA GLN A 291 8.98 18.51 6.81
C GLN A 291 9.96 17.88 7.78
N ASP A 292 9.48 17.45 8.95
CA ASP A 292 10.34 16.87 9.97
C ASP A 292 10.86 15.49 9.56
N GLU A 293 10.04 14.66 8.91
CA GLU A 293 10.47 13.38 8.36
C GLU A 293 11.53 13.54 7.27
N VAL A 294 11.45 14.58 6.45
CA VAL A 294 12.49 14.91 5.46
C VAL A 294 13.77 15.35 6.15
N LYS A 295 13.69 16.19 7.19
CA LYS A 295 14.87 16.61 7.98
C LYS A 295 15.55 15.41 8.64
N ASP A 296 14.77 14.52 9.26
CA ASP A 296 15.28 13.31 9.91
C ASP A 296 15.96 12.38 8.90
N MET A 297 15.35 12.19 7.73
CA MET A 297 15.93 11.40 6.64
C MET A 297 17.26 12.00 6.16
N LEU A 298 17.30 13.32 5.94
CA LEU A 298 18.53 14.01 5.53
C LEU A 298 19.62 13.88 6.60
N ALA A 299 19.28 14.04 7.87
CA ALA A 299 20.21 13.86 8.98
C ALA A 299 20.78 12.45 9.00
N TYR A 300 19.92 11.43 8.88
CA TYR A 300 20.32 10.03 8.82
C TYR A 300 21.32 9.76 7.69
N TYR A 301 21.13 10.34 6.51
CA TYR A 301 22.06 10.19 5.37
C TYR A 301 23.23 11.17 5.39
N GLY A 302 23.35 12.06 6.41
CA GLY A 302 24.40 13.06 6.53
C GLY A 302 24.31 14.14 5.45
N ARG A 303 23.09 14.56 5.12
CA ARG A 303 22.76 15.54 4.10
C ARG A 303 21.87 16.68 4.62
N SER A 304 21.96 17.03 5.87
CA SER A 304 21.15 18.10 6.49
C SER A 304 21.31 19.46 5.78
N ASP A 305 22.46 19.70 5.15
CA ASP A 305 22.77 20.87 4.32
C ASP A 305 21.85 20.98 3.08
N LYS A 306 21.17 19.89 2.69
CA LYS A 306 20.36 19.81 1.48
C LYS A 306 18.87 20.15 1.69
N TYR A 307 18.44 20.45 2.90
CA TYR A 307 17.03 20.70 3.20
C TYR A 307 16.43 21.85 2.38
N ASN A 308 17.11 23.00 2.33
CA ASN A 308 16.63 24.16 1.56
C ASN A 308 16.54 23.87 0.05
N GLU A 309 17.42 23.04 -0.47
CA GLU A 309 17.40 22.64 -1.88
C GLU A 309 16.21 21.71 -2.16
N ILE A 310 15.92 20.76 -1.25
CA ILE A 310 14.73 19.88 -1.33
C ILE A 310 13.44 20.71 -1.27
N CYS A 311 13.32 21.66 -0.36
CA CYS A 311 12.18 22.57 -0.30
C CYS A 311 11.99 23.31 -1.62
N LYS A 312 13.04 23.88 -2.17
CA LYS A 312 12.97 24.62 -3.43
C LYS A 312 12.51 23.78 -4.62
N TRP A 313 12.86 22.47 -4.64
CA TRP A 313 12.58 21.60 -5.79
C TRP A 313 11.34 20.73 -5.62
N TYR A 314 11.02 20.28 -4.39
CA TYR A 314 10.06 19.20 -4.16
C TYR A 314 8.97 19.55 -3.14
N ASP A 315 9.01 20.75 -2.57
CA ASP A 315 7.90 21.34 -1.84
C ASP A 315 6.83 21.80 -2.83
N GLY A 316 5.55 21.68 -2.46
CA GLY A 316 4.46 22.15 -3.31
C GLY A 316 3.18 21.35 -3.22
N TYR A 317 3.10 20.37 -2.32
CA TYR A 317 1.85 19.69 -2.02
C TYR A 317 1.35 20.11 -0.63
N LYS A 318 0.09 20.50 -0.57
CA LYS A 318 -0.61 20.76 0.68
C LYS A 318 -1.77 19.78 0.83
N PHE A 319 -1.77 18.99 1.93
CA PHE A 319 -2.86 18.09 2.29
C PHE A 319 -3.48 18.57 3.60
N GLY A 320 -4.75 19.05 3.55
CA GLY A 320 -5.29 19.82 4.65
C GLY A 320 -4.38 21.01 4.99
N ASP A 321 -3.89 21.08 6.22
CA ASP A 321 -2.94 22.11 6.66
C ASP A 321 -1.46 21.67 6.63
N TYR A 322 -1.17 20.44 6.24
CA TYR A 322 0.20 19.89 6.19
C TYR A 322 0.88 20.18 4.86
N GLU A 323 2.10 20.71 4.90
CA GLU A 323 3.04 20.70 3.78
C GLU A 323 3.63 19.31 3.63
N ILE A 324 3.43 18.71 2.47
CA ILE A 324 3.79 17.31 2.22
C ILE A 324 4.71 17.21 0.99
N PHE A 325 5.83 16.55 1.19
CA PHE A 325 6.77 16.23 0.12
C PHE A 325 6.40 14.92 -0.58
N ASN A 326 6.59 14.88 -1.89
CA ASN A 326 6.42 13.66 -2.66
C ASN A 326 7.55 12.67 -2.34
N PRO A 327 7.27 11.49 -1.74
CA PRO A 327 8.29 10.52 -1.36
C PRO A 327 9.19 10.08 -2.52
N TRP A 328 8.61 9.88 -3.69
CA TRP A 328 9.37 9.48 -4.87
C TRP A 328 10.44 10.50 -5.24
N SER A 329 10.10 11.78 -5.20
CA SER A 329 11.03 12.85 -5.53
C SER A 329 12.17 12.95 -4.51
N VAL A 330 11.84 12.93 -3.22
CA VAL A 330 12.83 13.00 -2.13
C VAL A 330 13.78 11.80 -2.14
N ILE A 331 13.21 10.59 -2.26
CA ILE A 331 14.00 9.34 -2.24
C ILE A 331 14.93 9.28 -3.47
N ASN A 332 14.44 9.63 -4.68
CA ASN A 332 15.27 9.62 -5.87
C ASN A 332 16.35 10.70 -5.84
N TYR A 333 16.04 11.88 -5.30
CA TYR A 333 17.04 12.94 -5.10
C TYR A 333 18.20 12.44 -4.21
N LEU A 334 17.90 11.82 -3.08
CA LEU A 334 18.91 11.24 -2.21
C LEU A 334 19.68 10.09 -2.88
N SER A 335 18.98 9.22 -3.62
CA SER A 335 19.60 8.10 -4.36
C SER A 335 20.54 8.59 -5.46
N ASP A 336 20.22 9.72 -6.11
CA ASP A 336 21.02 10.34 -7.17
C ASP A 336 22.04 11.36 -6.61
N LYS A 337 22.62 11.05 -5.45
CA LYS A 337 23.67 11.85 -4.78
C LYS A 337 23.29 13.32 -4.57
N CYS A 338 22.03 13.59 -4.33
CA CYS A 338 21.46 14.92 -4.16
C CYS A 338 21.58 15.79 -5.42
N PHE A 339 21.46 15.19 -6.60
CA PHE A 339 21.37 15.95 -7.84
C PHE A 339 19.91 16.27 -8.16
N PRO A 340 19.50 17.56 -8.19
CA PRO A 340 18.10 17.92 -8.36
C PRO A 340 17.63 17.71 -9.80
N LYS A 341 16.50 16.99 -9.94
CA LYS A 341 15.81 16.70 -11.21
C LYS A 341 14.30 16.77 -11.00
N ALA A 342 13.56 17.01 -12.06
CA ALA A 342 12.10 16.98 -12.03
C ALA A 342 11.56 15.53 -12.01
N PHE A 343 11.85 14.80 -10.94
CA PHE A 343 11.46 13.38 -10.80
C PHE A 343 9.96 13.14 -10.90
N TRP A 344 9.14 14.15 -10.61
CA TRP A 344 7.67 14.07 -10.74
C TRP A 344 7.20 14.00 -12.20
N GLN A 345 7.91 14.58 -13.16
CA GLN A 345 7.51 14.63 -14.58
C GLN A 345 7.49 13.25 -15.24
N LEU A 346 8.32 12.32 -14.78
CA LEU A 346 8.46 10.97 -15.33
C LEU A 346 7.42 9.98 -14.74
N THR A 347 6.41 10.45 -13.99
CA THR A 347 5.69 9.58 -13.07
C THR A 347 4.24 9.28 -13.44
N GLY A 348 3.72 9.69 -14.57
CA GLY A 348 2.37 9.32 -14.98
C GLY A 348 1.89 10.04 -16.24
N SER A 349 1.09 9.35 -17.03
CA SER A 349 0.27 9.99 -18.04
C SER A 349 -0.77 10.87 -17.32
N ASN A 350 -0.70 12.18 -17.54
CA ASN A 350 -1.75 13.14 -17.14
C ASN A 350 -2.86 13.20 -18.19
N ASP A 351 -3.13 12.07 -18.85
CA ASP A 351 -3.98 12.03 -20.06
C ASP A 351 -5.40 12.48 -19.71
N ILE A 352 -5.95 12.09 -18.56
CA ILE A 352 -7.29 12.53 -18.13
C ILE A 352 -7.31 14.04 -17.88
N ILE A 353 -6.28 14.62 -17.27
CA ILE A 353 -6.23 16.07 -17.03
C ILE A 353 -6.10 16.83 -18.36
N LYS A 354 -5.37 16.28 -19.34
CA LYS A 354 -5.26 16.86 -20.68
C LYS A 354 -6.57 16.83 -21.46
N GLU A 355 -7.41 15.82 -21.25
CA GLU A 355 -8.72 15.70 -21.89
C GLU A 355 -9.78 16.62 -21.24
N VAL A 356 -9.73 16.81 -19.92
CA VAL A 356 -10.72 17.61 -19.17
C VAL A 356 -10.42 19.11 -19.23
N LEU A 357 -9.15 19.53 -19.25
CA LEU A 357 -8.77 20.95 -19.30
C LEU A 357 -9.29 21.71 -20.52
N PRO A 358 -9.34 21.18 -21.75
CA PRO A 358 -9.92 21.89 -22.89
C PRO A 358 -11.45 22.09 -22.79
N SER A 359 -12.17 21.18 -22.13
CA SER A 359 -13.61 21.33 -21.92
C SER A 359 -13.97 22.32 -20.81
N ALA A 360 -13.13 22.48 -19.80
CA ALA A 360 -13.33 23.44 -18.73
C ALA A 360 -13.08 24.90 -19.15
N SER A 361 -12.30 25.15 -20.21
CA SER A 361 -12.00 26.50 -20.70
C SER A 361 -13.13 27.15 -21.51
N ASN A 362 -14.23 26.43 -21.77
CA ASN A 362 -15.37 26.94 -22.53
C ASN A 362 -16.56 27.37 -21.63
N GLU A 363 -16.42 27.30 -20.31
CA GLU A 363 -17.48 27.66 -19.35
C GLU A 363 -17.09 28.83 -18.39
N VAL A 364 -16.12 29.66 -18.79
CA VAL A 364 -15.75 30.90 -18.06
C VAL A 364 -15.99 32.12 -18.90
#